data_7951e60fe1c5cdd1774878350c66fe3e
#
_entry.id   7951e60fe1c5cdd1774878350c66fe3e
#
_cell.length_a   1.000
_cell.length_b   1.000
_cell.length_c   1.000
_cell.angle_alpha   90.00
_cell.angle_beta   90.00
_cell.angle_gamma   90.00
#
_symmetry.space_group_name_H-M   'P 1'
#
loop_
_entity.id
_entity.type
_entity.pdbx_description
1 polymer ?
#
loop_
_entity_poly.entity_id
_entity_poly.type
_entity_poly.pdbx_seq_one_letter_code
_entity_poly.pdbx_strand_id
1 'polypeptide(L)'
;AAMPSAEELVAELGAASPAALRAHVRQMLVGGAHVAAYVGGNLDAAEARACFDGCVAALGASPPLPASARLDEGCAQLVGGANHPVVALPAKNPAETNCAVELYFQLAPQSAEEGARLSLLEHIMFEPLFDSLRTKQQLGYSVGCSARCTAGTLGFVVYLVSATHAAAQLEAAARAFLAEWVPTLASMAPAAYARNVA
;
A
#
# COMPACT_ATOMS: atom_id res chain seq x y z
N ALA A 1 -2.15 -13.06 -11.19
CA ALA A 1 -1.68 -14.25 -10.45
C ALA A 1 -1.88 -13.99 -8.95
N ALA A 2 -2.24 -15.04 -8.19
CA ALA A 2 -2.29 -14.92 -6.73
C ALA A 2 -0.88 -14.73 -6.18
N MET A 3 -0.71 -13.89 -5.17
CA MET A 3 0.56 -13.79 -4.45
C MET A 3 0.78 -15.07 -3.64
N PRO A 4 2.00 -15.64 -3.66
CA PRO A 4 2.30 -16.83 -2.87
C PRO A 4 2.17 -16.54 -1.37
N SER A 5 1.76 -17.52 -0.61
CA SER A 5 1.71 -17.44 0.84
C SER A 5 3.11 -17.43 1.47
N ALA A 6 3.22 -17.00 2.72
CA ALA A 6 4.51 -17.02 3.41
C ALA A 6 5.07 -18.45 3.56
N GLU A 7 4.19 -19.44 3.74
CA GLU A 7 4.56 -20.85 3.85
C GLU A 7 5.14 -21.38 2.53
N GLU A 8 4.51 -21.04 1.39
CA GLU A 8 5.01 -21.38 0.07
C GLU A 8 6.38 -20.74 -0.18
N LEU A 9 6.54 -19.44 0.18
CA LEU A 9 7.83 -18.76 0.06
C LEU A 9 8.91 -19.40 0.94
N VAL A 10 8.59 -19.78 2.18
CA VAL A 10 9.55 -20.46 3.08
C VAL A 10 9.94 -21.82 2.53
N ALA A 11 9.00 -22.59 1.99
CA ALA A 11 9.30 -23.90 1.38
C ALA A 11 10.23 -23.75 0.17
N GLU A 12 9.96 -22.80 -0.73
CA GLU A 12 10.80 -22.51 -1.89
C GLU A 12 12.20 -22.01 -1.50
N LEU A 13 12.30 -21.14 -0.48
CA LEU A 13 13.57 -20.66 0.03
C LEU A 13 14.40 -21.78 0.66
N GLY A 14 13.76 -22.74 1.34
CA GLY A 14 14.44 -23.92 1.91
C GLY A 14 15.06 -24.81 0.84
N ALA A 15 14.50 -24.84 -0.36
CA ALA A 15 15.01 -25.58 -1.52
C ALA A 15 15.99 -24.77 -2.38
N ALA A 16 16.12 -23.47 -2.16
CA ALA A 16 16.95 -22.59 -2.96
C ALA A 16 18.45 -22.81 -2.72
N SER A 17 19.22 -22.75 -3.78
CA SER A 17 20.68 -22.78 -3.72
C SER A 17 21.29 -21.55 -4.41
N PRO A 18 22.54 -21.15 -4.07
CA PRO A 18 23.20 -20.07 -4.79
C PRO A 18 23.33 -20.32 -6.30
N ALA A 19 23.43 -21.58 -6.72
CA ALA A 19 23.48 -21.97 -8.12
C ALA A 19 22.12 -21.77 -8.80
N ALA A 20 21.00 -22.18 -8.14
CA ALA A 20 19.65 -21.99 -8.62
C ALA A 20 19.31 -20.52 -8.74
N LEU A 21 19.69 -19.71 -7.76
CA LEU A 21 19.49 -18.25 -7.79
C LEU A 21 20.22 -17.60 -8.97
N ARG A 22 21.49 -17.95 -9.18
CA ARG A 22 22.25 -17.45 -10.35
C ARG A 22 21.64 -17.86 -11.68
N ALA A 23 21.12 -19.09 -11.77
CA ALA A 23 20.44 -19.58 -12.97
C ALA A 23 19.15 -18.80 -13.21
N HIS A 24 18.35 -18.58 -12.18
CA HIS A 24 17.11 -17.81 -12.25
C HIS A 24 17.35 -16.37 -12.72
N VAL A 25 18.33 -15.66 -12.13
CA VAL A 25 18.68 -14.28 -12.54
C VAL A 25 19.09 -14.22 -14.01
N ARG A 26 19.86 -15.21 -14.49
CA ARG A 26 20.20 -15.28 -15.92
C ARG A 26 18.98 -15.50 -16.80
N GLN A 27 18.06 -16.38 -16.40
CA GLN A 27 16.82 -16.65 -17.15
C GLN A 27 15.90 -15.45 -17.22
N MET A 28 15.79 -14.66 -16.14
CA MET A 28 14.99 -13.45 -16.12
C MET A 28 15.36 -12.46 -17.23
N LEU A 29 16.62 -12.39 -17.60
CA LEU A 29 17.16 -11.42 -18.54
C LEU A 29 17.23 -11.94 -20.00
N VAL A 30 17.38 -13.26 -20.16
CA VAL A 30 17.53 -13.89 -21.49
C VAL A 30 16.27 -13.80 -22.34
N GLY A 31 15.09 -13.81 -21.72
CA GLY A 31 13.80 -13.71 -22.41
C GLY A 31 13.43 -12.31 -22.88
N GLY A 32 14.30 -11.34 -22.65
CA GLY A 32 14.02 -9.91 -22.83
C GLY A 32 13.38 -9.29 -21.57
N ALA A 33 13.44 -7.97 -21.48
CA ALA A 33 12.86 -7.23 -20.37
C ALA A 33 12.16 -5.96 -20.85
N HIS A 34 11.11 -5.56 -20.14
CA HIS A 34 10.59 -4.22 -20.24
C HIS A 34 11.23 -3.39 -19.12
N VAL A 35 12.05 -2.40 -19.51
CA VAL A 35 12.77 -1.56 -18.55
C VAL A 35 12.19 -0.16 -18.56
N ALA A 36 11.75 0.32 -17.41
CA ALA A 36 11.38 1.71 -17.17
C ALA A 36 12.32 2.28 -16.11
N ALA A 37 12.82 3.49 -16.31
CA ALA A 37 13.68 4.15 -15.36
C ALA A 37 13.21 5.58 -15.09
N TYR A 38 13.35 6.01 -13.86
CA TYR A 38 13.27 7.39 -13.46
C TYR A 38 14.68 7.87 -13.11
N VAL A 39 15.15 8.92 -13.76
CA VAL A 39 16.45 9.50 -13.50
C VAL A 39 16.25 10.94 -13.02
N GLY A 40 16.63 11.21 -11.78
CA GLY A 40 16.51 12.54 -11.19
C GLY A 40 17.85 13.00 -10.62
N GLY A 41 18.13 14.31 -10.68
CA GLY A 41 19.34 14.90 -10.15
C GLY A 41 19.87 16.04 -11.02
N ASN A 42 21.12 16.43 -10.80
CA ASN A 42 21.81 17.44 -11.61
C ASN A 42 22.36 16.81 -12.91
N LEU A 43 21.47 16.37 -13.78
CA LEU A 43 21.75 15.70 -15.06
C LEU A 43 20.89 16.32 -16.14
N ASP A 44 21.44 16.48 -17.32
CA ASP A 44 20.66 16.80 -18.50
C ASP A 44 20.00 15.54 -19.13
N ALA A 45 19.14 15.75 -20.13
CA ALA A 45 18.42 14.64 -20.77
C ALA A 45 19.36 13.68 -21.52
N ALA A 46 20.49 14.13 -22.04
CA ALA A 46 21.46 13.29 -22.74
C ALA A 46 22.24 12.42 -21.76
N GLU A 47 22.66 13.00 -20.63
CA GLU A 47 23.31 12.29 -19.54
C GLU A 47 22.39 11.24 -18.91
N ALA A 48 21.12 11.60 -18.64
CA ALA A 48 20.10 10.68 -18.15
C ALA A 48 19.90 9.50 -19.12
N ARG A 49 19.85 9.78 -20.41
CA ARG A 49 19.73 8.74 -21.45
C ARG A 49 20.96 7.84 -21.48
N ALA A 50 22.17 8.39 -21.41
CA ALA A 50 23.40 7.62 -21.38
C ALA A 50 23.47 6.71 -20.15
N CYS A 51 23.04 7.18 -18.98
CA CYS A 51 22.93 6.34 -17.78
C CYS A 51 21.94 5.18 -17.99
N PHE A 52 20.77 5.44 -18.54
CA PHE A 52 19.77 4.42 -18.84
C PHE A 52 20.32 3.36 -19.82
N ASP A 53 20.90 3.80 -20.95
CA ASP A 53 21.44 2.90 -21.95
C ASP A 53 22.60 2.05 -21.41
N GLY A 54 23.46 2.64 -20.56
CA GLY A 54 24.51 1.92 -19.85
C GLY A 54 23.99 0.86 -18.89
N CYS A 55 22.94 1.17 -18.13
CA CYS A 55 22.29 0.19 -17.25
C CYS A 55 21.65 -0.97 -18.04
N VAL A 56 20.93 -0.67 -19.13
CA VAL A 56 20.31 -1.69 -19.99
C VAL A 56 21.37 -2.59 -20.61
N ALA A 57 22.48 -2.01 -21.10
CA ALA A 57 23.60 -2.78 -21.64
C ALA A 57 24.25 -3.69 -20.59
N ALA A 58 24.45 -3.18 -19.37
CA ALA A 58 25.03 -3.96 -18.27
C ALA A 58 24.13 -5.12 -17.80
N LEU A 59 22.80 -4.95 -17.88
CA LEU A 59 21.83 -6.02 -17.59
C LEU A 59 21.87 -7.14 -18.64
N GLY A 60 22.36 -6.87 -19.84
CA GLY A 60 22.37 -7.84 -20.93
C GLY A 60 20.98 -8.26 -21.41
N ALA A 61 19.95 -7.48 -21.06
CA ALA A 61 18.58 -7.76 -21.48
C ALA A 61 18.37 -7.42 -22.95
N SER A 62 18.16 -8.42 -23.79
CA SER A 62 17.94 -8.24 -25.21
C SER A 62 17.14 -9.39 -25.80
N PRO A 63 16.16 -9.13 -26.64
CA PRO A 63 15.60 -7.83 -27.03
C PRO A 63 14.66 -7.25 -25.96
N PRO A 64 14.26 -5.96 -26.04
CA PRO A 64 13.22 -5.43 -25.17
C PRO A 64 11.89 -6.14 -25.45
N LEU A 65 11.16 -6.47 -24.38
CA LEU A 65 9.83 -7.06 -24.53
C LEU A 65 8.88 -6.06 -25.22
N PRO A 66 8.02 -6.52 -26.14
CA PRO A 66 7.02 -5.66 -26.75
C PRO A 66 6.03 -5.16 -25.70
N ALA A 67 5.43 -3.97 -25.94
CA ALA A 67 4.48 -3.39 -25.02
C ALA A 67 3.30 -4.32 -24.69
N SER A 68 2.90 -5.19 -25.64
CA SER A 68 1.85 -6.19 -25.45
C SER A 68 2.22 -7.32 -24.46
N ALA A 69 3.50 -7.50 -24.16
CA ALA A 69 3.98 -8.47 -23.17
C ALA A 69 4.12 -7.87 -21.76
N ARG A 70 3.82 -6.57 -21.59
CA ARG A 70 3.80 -5.92 -20.28
C ARG A 70 2.67 -6.53 -19.46
N LEU A 71 2.99 -6.92 -18.22
CA LEU A 71 1.98 -7.34 -17.26
C LEU A 71 1.08 -6.13 -16.95
N ASP A 72 -0.21 -6.27 -17.22
CA ASP A 72 -1.21 -5.31 -16.77
C ASP A 72 -1.58 -5.67 -15.32
N GLU A 73 -1.09 -4.87 -14.38
CA GLU A 73 -1.43 -4.99 -12.98
C GLU A 73 -2.79 -4.32 -12.76
N GLY A 74 -3.84 -5.11 -12.73
CA GLY A 74 -5.19 -4.64 -12.43
C GLY A 74 -5.51 -4.74 -10.95
N CYS A 75 -6.34 -3.82 -10.47
CA CYS A 75 -6.97 -3.88 -9.16
C CYS A 75 -8.45 -4.23 -9.33
N ALA A 76 -8.94 -5.21 -8.56
CA ALA A 76 -10.37 -5.52 -8.56
C ALA A 76 -11.17 -4.34 -7.98
N GLN A 77 -12.21 -3.92 -8.69
CA GLN A 77 -13.12 -2.90 -8.18
C GLN A 77 -13.99 -3.49 -7.07
N LEU A 78 -13.97 -2.85 -5.91
CA LEU A 78 -14.89 -3.19 -4.83
C LEU A 78 -16.27 -2.61 -5.17
N VAL A 79 -17.27 -3.48 -5.20
CA VAL A 79 -18.65 -3.04 -5.48
C VAL A 79 -19.18 -2.34 -4.24
N GLY A 80 -19.57 -1.07 -4.41
CA GLY A 80 -20.20 -0.28 -3.34
C GLY A 80 -21.57 -0.85 -2.96
N GLY A 81 -21.98 -0.62 -1.72
CA GLY A 81 -23.29 -1.03 -1.22
C GLY A 81 -23.29 -1.42 0.27
N ALA A 82 -24.39 -1.98 0.74
CA ALA A 82 -24.56 -2.35 2.15
C ALA A 82 -23.67 -3.55 2.59
N ASN A 83 -23.17 -4.33 1.64
CA ASN A 83 -22.33 -5.49 1.93
C ASN A 83 -20.86 -5.11 1.77
N HIS A 84 -20.22 -4.78 2.87
CA HIS A 84 -18.77 -4.65 2.92
C HIS A 84 -18.15 -6.04 3.01
N PRO A 85 -17.28 -6.45 2.05
CA PRO A 85 -16.60 -7.73 2.16
C PRO A 85 -15.70 -7.73 3.40
N VAL A 86 -15.90 -8.72 4.27
CA VAL A 86 -15.04 -8.95 5.43
C VAL A 86 -14.14 -10.13 5.11
N VAL A 87 -12.83 -9.91 5.14
CA VAL A 87 -11.83 -10.97 4.99
C VAL A 87 -11.23 -11.24 6.35
N ALA A 88 -11.59 -12.39 6.93
CA ALA A 88 -11.01 -12.87 8.18
C ALA A 88 -9.80 -13.75 7.88
N LEU A 89 -8.63 -13.36 8.37
CA LEU A 89 -7.39 -14.13 8.25
C LEU A 89 -7.00 -14.66 9.63
N PRO A 90 -6.90 -15.98 9.82
CA PRO A 90 -6.41 -16.54 11.06
C PRO A 90 -4.93 -16.18 11.27
N ALA A 91 -4.52 -15.98 12.51
CA ALA A 91 -3.11 -15.85 12.85
C ALA A 91 -2.37 -17.15 12.45
N LYS A 92 -1.29 -17.03 11.70
CA LYS A 92 -0.47 -18.17 11.28
C LYS A 92 0.37 -18.73 12.41
N ASN A 93 0.80 -17.87 13.33
CA ASN A 93 1.50 -18.27 14.54
C ASN A 93 0.46 -18.54 15.65
N PRO A 94 0.34 -19.78 16.17
CA PRO A 94 -0.60 -20.09 17.26
C PRO A 94 -0.32 -19.34 18.57
N ALA A 95 0.91 -18.85 18.76
CA ALA A 95 1.29 -18.05 19.92
C ALA A 95 1.03 -16.55 19.73
N GLU A 96 0.52 -16.11 18.58
CA GLU A 96 0.19 -14.72 18.33
C GLU A 96 -1.08 -14.34 19.08
N THR A 97 -0.97 -13.34 19.94
CA THR A 97 -2.08 -12.82 20.74
C THR A 97 -2.65 -11.51 20.18
N ASN A 98 -1.95 -10.88 19.22
CA ASN A 98 -2.43 -9.66 18.63
C ASN A 98 -3.60 -9.91 17.67
N CYS A 99 -4.61 -9.06 17.79
CA CYS A 99 -5.64 -8.87 16.76
C CYS A 99 -5.32 -7.63 15.95
N ALA A 100 -5.53 -7.69 14.64
CA ALA A 100 -5.41 -6.56 13.74
C ALA A 100 -6.70 -6.34 12.96
N VAL A 101 -7.06 -5.08 12.75
CA VAL A 101 -8.17 -4.66 11.90
C VAL A 101 -7.68 -3.63 10.93
N GLU A 102 -8.06 -3.78 9.69
CA GLU A 102 -7.83 -2.82 8.62
C GLU A 102 -9.16 -2.50 7.94
N LEU A 103 -9.60 -1.25 7.97
CA LEU A 103 -10.70 -0.74 7.19
C LEU A 103 -10.14 -0.10 5.94
N TYR A 104 -10.40 -0.70 4.78
CA TYR A 104 -9.93 -0.21 3.49
C TYR A 104 -11.07 0.41 2.70
N PHE A 105 -10.84 1.61 2.21
CA PHE A 105 -11.75 2.36 1.35
C PHE A 105 -11.11 2.52 -0.02
N GLN A 106 -11.61 1.82 -1.01
CA GLN A 106 -11.19 2.01 -2.40
C GLN A 106 -11.88 3.27 -2.95
N LEU A 107 -11.13 4.16 -3.58
CA LEU A 107 -11.62 5.49 -3.94
C LEU A 107 -11.61 5.72 -5.45
N ALA A 108 -10.44 5.99 -6.03
CA ALA A 108 -10.35 6.49 -7.40
C ALA A 108 -9.09 5.96 -8.13
N PRO A 109 -9.04 6.02 -9.46
CA PRO A 109 -7.81 5.88 -10.19
C PRO A 109 -6.76 6.91 -9.73
N GLN A 110 -5.50 6.52 -9.76
CA GLN A 110 -4.39 7.37 -9.33
C GLN A 110 -4.27 8.62 -10.21
N SER A 111 -4.28 9.77 -9.56
CA SER A 111 -3.92 11.07 -10.13
C SER A 111 -3.17 11.91 -9.10
N ALA A 112 -2.46 12.94 -9.55
CA ALA A 112 -1.77 13.86 -8.64
C ALA A 112 -2.75 14.60 -7.74
N GLU A 113 -3.91 14.98 -8.27
CA GLU A 113 -4.96 15.69 -7.53
C GLU A 113 -5.56 14.81 -6.43
N GLU A 114 -5.99 13.59 -6.75
CA GLU A 114 -6.54 12.66 -5.76
C GLU A 114 -5.49 12.22 -4.74
N GLY A 115 -4.23 12.05 -5.16
CA GLY A 115 -3.13 11.78 -4.24
C GLY A 115 -2.92 12.90 -3.24
N ALA A 116 -2.94 14.15 -3.68
CA ALA A 116 -2.81 15.32 -2.80
C ALA A 116 -4.00 15.43 -1.82
N ARG A 117 -5.23 15.19 -2.28
CA ARG A 117 -6.43 15.15 -1.43
C ARG A 117 -6.33 14.10 -0.33
N LEU A 118 -5.84 12.90 -0.67
CA LEU A 118 -5.69 11.81 0.31
C LEU A 118 -4.56 12.08 1.29
N SER A 119 -3.45 12.66 0.86
CA SER A 119 -2.37 13.07 1.76
C SER A 119 -2.84 14.14 2.76
N LEU A 120 -3.64 15.08 2.30
CA LEU A 120 -4.23 16.09 3.18
C LEU A 120 -5.24 15.46 4.16
N LEU A 121 -6.07 14.52 3.69
CA LEU A 121 -7.00 13.79 4.56
C LEU A 121 -6.25 13.01 5.64
N GLU A 122 -5.18 12.31 5.29
CA GLU A 122 -4.30 11.60 6.22
C GLU A 122 -3.75 12.55 7.27
N HIS A 123 -3.19 13.68 6.84
CA HIS A 123 -2.63 14.69 7.73
C HIS A 123 -3.66 15.24 8.73
N ILE A 124 -4.88 15.54 8.29
CA ILE A 124 -5.93 16.09 9.14
C ILE A 124 -6.51 15.03 10.09
N MET A 125 -6.63 13.77 9.63
CA MET A 125 -7.26 12.69 10.40
C MET A 125 -6.31 12.06 11.43
N PHE A 126 -5.02 11.99 11.15
CA PHE A 126 -4.08 11.18 11.92
C PHE A 126 -4.08 11.52 13.42
N GLU A 127 -3.91 12.79 13.77
CA GLU A 127 -3.88 13.24 15.17
C GLU A 127 -5.19 12.97 15.93
N PRO A 128 -6.39 13.37 15.43
CA PRO A 128 -7.65 13.07 16.09
C PRO A 128 -7.92 11.57 16.25
N LEU A 129 -7.57 10.77 15.24
CA LEU A 129 -7.73 9.32 15.27
C LEU A 129 -6.84 8.69 16.33
N PHE A 130 -5.56 9.06 16.34
CA PHE A 130 -4.58 8.57 17.30
C PHE A 130 -4.95 8.96 18.74
N ASP A 131 -5.32 10.22 18.96
CA ASP A 131 -5.76 10.69 20.27
C ASP A 131 -7.00 9.95 20.78
N SER A 132 -8.01 9.77 19.92
CA SER A 132 -9.24 9.07 20.28
C SER A 132 -9.01 7.59 20.57
N LEU A 133 -8.42 6.86 19.62
CA LEU A 133 -8.40 5.39 19.67
C LEU A 133 -7.21 4.84 20.49
N ARG A 134 -6.04 5.52 20.42
CA ARG A 134 -4.86 5.09 21.17
C ARG A 134 -4.74 5.75 22.53
N THR A 135 -4.86 7.09 22.59
CA THR A 135 -4.57 7.81 23.83
C THR A 135 -5.73 7.70 24.83
N LYS A 136 -6.96 8.00 24.38
CA LYS A 136 -8.14 8.00 25.25
C LYS A 136 -8.70 6.60 25.48
N GLN A 137 -8.93 5.85 24.42
CA GLN A 137 -9.54 4.52 24.51
C GLN A 137 -8.54 3.39 24.75
N GLN A 138 -7.24 3.63 24.56
CA GLN A 138 -6.16 2.66 24.80
C GLN A 138 -6.35 1.32 24.08
N LEU A 139 -6.92 1.35 22.87
CA LEU A 139 -7.31 0.13 22.15
C LEU A 139 -6.12 -0.69 21.66
N GLY A 140 -4.95 -0.08 21.44
CA GLY A 140 -3.78 -0.81 21.00
C GLY A 140 -2.54 0.06 20.83
N TYR A 141 -1.42 -0.58 20.52
CA TYR A 141 -0.14 0.13 20.38
C TYR A 141 0.08 0.69 18.96
N SER A 142 -0.55 0.09 17.96
CA SER A 142 -0.47 0.55 16.58
C SER A 142 -1.85 0.97 16.09
N VAL A 143 -2.04 2.27 15.93
CA VAL A 143 -3.28 2.90 15.46
C VAL A 143 -2.90 3.98 14.49
N GLY A 144 -3.55 4.02 13.33
CA GLY A 144 -3.27 5.04 12.35
C GLY A 144 -4.16 4.96 11.12
N CYS A 145 -3.91 5.88 10.21
CA CYS A 145 -4.52 5.90 8.89
C CYS A 145 -3.46 6.26 7.84
N SER A 146 -3.67 5.86 6.61
CA SER A 146 -2.77 6.21 5.51
C SER A 146 -3.45 6.14 4.14
N ALA A 147 -2.96 6.92 3.21
CA ALA A 147 -3.24 6.72 1.80
C ALA A 147 -2.55 5.43 1.30
N ARG A 148 -3.23 4.70 0.41
CA ARG A 148 -2.69 3.48 -0.22
C ARG A 148 -2.91 3.53 -1.72
N CYS A 149 -1.88 3.18 -2.49
CA CYS A 149 -2.00 2.97 -3.92
C CYS A 149 -1.75 1.50 -4.26
N THR A 150 -2.70 0.86 -4.93
CA THR A 150 -2.58 -0.54 -5.35
C THR A 150 -2.90 -0.63 -6.84
N ALA A 151 -1.92 -1.03 -7.65
CA ALA A 151 -2.07 -1.17 -9.11
C ALA A 151 -2.77 0.03 -9.77
N GLY A 152 -2.31 1.25 -9.45
CA GLY A 152 -2.89 2.49 -10.01
C GLY A 152 -4.25 2.90 -9.45
N THR A 153 -4.73 2.25 -8.39
CA THR A 153 -5.96 2.61 -7.68
C THR A 153 -5.63 3.16 -6.30
N LEU A 154 -6.11 4.36 -6.03
CA LEU A 154 -5.98 4.99 -4.72
C LEU A 154 -7.05 4.49 -3.76
N GLY A 155 -6.64 4.35 -2.52
CA GLY A 155 -7.52 4.03 -1.40
C GLY A 155 -7.04 4.68 -0.12
N PHE A 156 -7.82 4.53 0.92
CA PHE A 156 -7.52 5.00 2.26
C PHE A 156 -7.69 3.87 3.27
N VAL A 157 -6.79 3.81 4.23
CA VAL A 157 -6.75 2.74 5.24
C VAL A 157 -6.82 3.34 6.63
N VAL A 158 -7.63 2.74 7.48
CA VAL A 158 -7.59 2.93 8.94
C VAL A 158 -7.22 1.59 9.54
N TYR A 159 -6.20 1.54 10.38
CA TYR A 159 -5.69 0.30 10.96
C TYR A 159 -5.50 0.39 12.48
N LEU A 160 -5.78 -0.72 13.14
CA LEU A 160 -5.57 -0.91 14.59
C LEU A 160 -4.96 -2.28 14.84
N VAL A 161 -3.99 -2.34 15.76
CA VAL A 161 -3.40 -3.59 16.25
C VAL A 161 -3.42 -3.58 17.77
N SER A 162 -3.95 -4.65 18.38
CA SER A 162 -4.12 -4.77 19.81
C SER A 162 -3.78 -6.18 20.32
N ALA A 163 -3.12 -6.24 21.45
CA ALA A 163 -2.91 -7.48 22.19
C ALA A 163 -4.03 -7.79 23.22
N THR A 164 -4.94 -6.83 23.45
CA THR A 164 -5.91 -6.90 24.56
C THR A 164 -7.38 -6.81 24.11
N HIS A 165 -7.64 -6.36 22.87
CA HIS A 165 -8.98 -6.19 22.35
C HIS A 165 -9.22 -7.10 21.14
N ALA A 166 -10.42 -7.67 21.06
CA ALA A 166 -10.82 -8.50 19.92
C ALA A 166 -11.06 -7.67 18.66
N ALA A 167 -10.87 -8.26 17.48
CA ALA A 167 -11.04 -7.59 16.19
C ALA A 167 -12.41 -6.89 16.04
N ALA A 168 -13.50 -7.50 16.51
CA ALA A 168 -14.83 -6.89 16.47
C ALA A 168 -14.93 -5.60 17.30
N GLN A 169 -14.23 -5.52 18.43
CA GLN A 169 -14.20 -4.31 19.26
C GLN A 169 -13.39 -3.20 18.57
N LEU A 170 -12.26 -3.56 17.97
CA LEU A 170 -11.43 -2.62 17.22
C LEU A 170 -12.18 -2.06 16.01
N GLU A 171 -12.87 -2.92 15.26
CA GLU A 171 -13.70 -2.50 14.12
C GLU A 171 -14.82 -1.56 14.56
N ALA A 172 -15.56 -1.91 15.61
CA ALA A 172 -16.64 -1.09 16.13
C ALA A 172 -16.13 0.30 16.57
N ALA A 173 -15.00 0.37 17.26
CA ALA A 173 -14.40 1.62 17.69
C ALA A 173 -13.91 2.49 16.51
N ALA A 174 -13.28 1.88 15.51
CA ALA A 174 -12.86 2.59 14.30
C ALA A 174 -14.06 3.17 13.53
N ARG A 175 -15.13 2.39 13.38
CA ARG A 175 -16.38 2.85 12.74
C ARG A 175 -17.06 3.97 13.53
N ALA A 176 -17.11 3.87 14.85
CA ALA A 176 -17.67 4.91 15.71
C ALA A 176 -16.88 6.22 15.58
N PHE A 177 -15.54 6.14 15.62
CA PHE A 177 -14.68 7.30 15.38
C PHE A 177 -14.99 7.96 14.02
N LEU A 178 -15.05 7.19 12.95
CA LEU A 178 -15.32 7.72 11.62
C LEU A 178 -16.70 8.37 11.54
N ALA A 179 -17.72 7.79 12.16
CA ALA A 179 -19.08 8.34 12.19
C ALA A 179 -19.16 9.70 12.91
N GLU A 180 -18.36 9.89 13.97
CA GLU A 180 -18.28 11.14 14.71
C GLU A 180 -17.38 12.19 14.02
N TRP A 181 -16.27 11.74 13.43
CA TRP A 181 -15.24 12.62 12.89
C TRP A 181 -15.60 13.19 11.51
N VAL A 182 -16.22 12.40 10.63
CA VAL A 182 -16.56 12.83 9.26
C VAL A 182 -17.43 14.11 9.23
N PRO A 183 -18.48 14.25 10.07
CA PRO A 183 -19.23 15.51 10.18
C PRO A 183 -18.36 16.69 10.63
N THR A 184 -17.38 16.46 11.50
CA THR A 184 -16.44 17.48 11.96
C THR A 184 -15.58 18.01 10.82
N LEU A 185 -15.07 17.11 9.96
CA LEU A 185 -14.34 17.50 8.76
C LEU A 185 -15.22 18.33 7.81
N ALA A 186 -16.46 17.91 7.58
CA ALA A 186 -17.40 18.63 6.70
C ALA A 186 -17.73 20.05 7.21
N SER A 187 -17.67 20.27 8.52
CA SER A 187 -17.93 21.57 9.16
C SER A 187 -16.66 22.36 9.50
N MET A 188 -15.49 21.93 9.01
CA MET A 188 -14.21 22.58 9.31
C MET A 188 -14.18 24.04 8.82
N ALA A 189 -13.84 24.97 9.72
CA ALA A 189 -13.72 26.38 9.37
C ALA A 189 -12.60 26.62 8.34
N PRO A 190 -12.81 27.55 7.38
CA PRO A 190 -11.81 27.83 6.34
C PRO A 190 -10.40 28.16 6.87
N ALA A 191 -10.32 28.87 7.99
CA ALA A 191 -9.05 29.18 8.62
C ALA A 191 -8.33 27.95 9.21
N ALA A 192 -9.09 26.95 9.69
CA ALA A 192 -8.53 25.68 10.15
C ALA A 192 -8.04 24.84 8.97
N TYR A 193 -8.82 24.80 7.90
CA TYR A 193 -8.41 24.13 6.65
C TYR A 193 -7.13 24.74 6.08
N ALA A 194 -7.06 26.06 5.97
CA ALA A 194 -5.87 26.75 5.43
C ALA A 194 -4.58 26.45 6.21
N ARG A 195 -4.67 26.25 7.53
CA ARG A 195 -3.50 25.85 8.34
C ARG A 195 -2.97 24.45 8.04
N ASN A 196 -3.83 23.55 7.55
CA ASN A 196 -3.42 22.20 7.19
C ASN A 196 -2.85 22.11 5.76
N VAL A 197 -3.08 23.13 4.93
CA VAL A 197 -2.59 23.18 3.54
C VAL A 197 -1.26 23.92 3.45
N ALA A 198 -0.93 24.77 4.42
CA ALA A 198 0.31 25.55 4.46
C ALA A 198 1.51 24.70 4.91
#